data_caa4afb68cdeaf4dd956c28d54999465
#
_entry.id   caa4afb68cdeaf4dd956c28d54999465
#
_cell.length_a   1.000
_cell.length_b   1.000
_cell.length_c   1.000
_cell.angle_alpha   90.00
_cell.angle_beta   90.00
_cell.angle_gamma   90.00
#
_symmetry.space_group_name_H-M   'P 1'
#
loop_
_entity.id
_entity.type
_entity.pdbx_description
1 polymer ?
#
loop_
_entity_poly.entity_id
_entity_poly.type
_entity_poly.pdbx_seq_one_letter_code
_entity_poly.pdbx_strand_id
1 'polypeptide(L)'
;MKLSIGAWLVAALAIGGLVVIGWSLENHLLYFPTRALASTPASHGLAFEDLSLATADGVRLRGWRIRGAGRGSESRALLFFHGNAGNVGDRLDRARILVQRLGLDVFLVDYRGYGASEGSPSEDGLYRDARAIHRAARERGFAPERIVVFGESLGSAVAVDLAGSEACAGLILETPFLSIAAMAREHYPFVPGFLVRSRYDNAAKIASIRAPKLFLVAERDAVAPADQGRRLYELAPAPKTLYVIPGAGHNDTYATGGETYWREWERFLASLPRSQAPP
;
A
#
# COMPACT_ATOMS: atom_id res chain seq x y z
N MET A 1 24.98 21.73 41.46
CA MET A 1 25.93 21.98 40.37
C MET A 1 25.16 22.48 39.17
N LYS A 2 25.14 23.79 38.86
CA LYS A 2 24.40 24.35 37.70
C LYS A 2 25.27 24.15 36.46
N LEU A 3 24.80 23.40 35.48
CA LEU A 3 25.46 23.29 34.18
C LEU A 3 25.56 24.69 33.53
N SER A 4 26.71 25.01 32.93
CA SER A 4 26.88 26.28 32.21
C SER A 4 26.00 26.34 30.97
N ILE A 5 25.62 27.52 30.52
CA ILE A 5 24.85 27.72 29.27
C ILE A 5 25.53 27.02 28.09
N GLY A 6 26.88 27.01 28.06
CA GLY A 6 27.64 26.29 27.04
C GLY A 6 27.44 24.77 27.05
N ALA A 7 27.28 24.15 28.23
CA ALA A 7 27.02 22.72 28.36
C ALA A 7 25.62 22.37 27.82
N TRP A 8 24.61 23.21 28.04
CA TRP A 8 23.27 23.06 27.49
C TRP A 8 23.24 23.20 25.97
N LEU A 9 23.99 24.14 25.39
CA LEU A 9 24.14 24.31 23.94
C LEU A 9 24.79 23.08 23.28
N VAL A 10 25.86 22.55 23.86
CA VAL A 10 26.53 21.34 23.37
C VAL A 10 25.58 20.14 23.42
N ALA A 11 24.84 19.96 24.52
CA ALA A 11 23.88 18.89 24.66
C ALA A 11 22.72 19.00 23.61
N ALA A 12 22.21 20.21 23.38
CA ALA A 12 21.21 20.46 22.39
C ALA A 12 21.69 20.16 20.96
N LEU A 13 22.90 20.55 20.60
CA LEU A 13 23.54 20.26 19.32
C LEU A 13 23.78 18.76 19.14
N ALA A 14 24.22 18.06 20.17
CA ALA A 14 24.43 16.60 20.13
C ALA A 14 23.08 15.86 19.91
N ILE A 15 22.04 16.25 20.65
CA ILE A 15 20.69 15.67 20.48
C ILE A 15 20.15 15.98 19.08
N GLY A 16 20.29 17.22 18.61
CA GLY A 16 19.90 17.60 17.25
C GLY A 16 20.60 16.77 16.17
N GLY A 17 21.93 16.57 16.33
CA GLY A 17 22.71 15.71 15.44
C GLY A 17 22.23 14.26 15.44
N LEU A 18 21.96 13.67 16.60
CA LEU A 18 21.42 12.31 16.72
C LEU A 18 20.03 12.17 16.08
N VAL A 19 19.17 13.18 16.21
CA VAL A 19 17.85 13.19 15.55
C VAL A 19 18.00 13.22 14.03
N VAL A 20 18.88 14.07 13.50
CA VAL A 20 19.14 14.17 12.05
C VAL A 20 19.71 12.84 11.51
N ILE A 21 20.66 12.23 12.23
CA ILE A 21 21.21 10.92 11.87
C ILE A 21 20.09 9.86 11.90
N GLY A 22 19.27 9.83 12.95
CA GLY A 22 18.13 8.91 13.05
C GLY A 22 17.17 9.05 11.87
N TRP A 23 16.83 10.26 11.47
CA TRP A 23 15.97 10.52 10.31
C TRP A 23 16.60 10.12 8.98
N SER A 24 17.92 10.25 8.83
CA SER A 24 18.64 9.81 7.64
C SER A 24 18.66 8.28 7.52
N LEU A 25 18.76 7.59 8.67
CA LEU A 25 18.74 6.12 8.73
C LEU A 25 17.36 5.53 8.55
N GLU A 26 16.29 6.24 8.95
CA GLU A 26 14.90 5.74 8.89
C GLU A 26 14.49 5.29 7.48
N ASN A 27 14.82 6.08 6.46
CA ASN A 27 14.49 5.73 5.08
C ASN A 27 15.15 4.41 4.65
N HIS A 28 16.37 4.12 5.11
CA HIS A 28 17.08 2.87 4.84
C HIS A 28 16.51 1.67 5.61
N LEU A 29 15.83 1.92 6.73
CA LEU A 29 15.16 0.90 7.53
C LEU A 29 13.73 0.64 7.08
N LEU A 30 13.12 1.61 6.40
CA LEU A 30 11.73 1.53 5.99
C LEU A 30 11.55 1.12 4.52
N TYR A 31 12.42 1.59 3.61
CA TYR A 31 12.28 1.38 2.18
C TYR A 31 13.45 0.55 1.63
N PHE A 32 13.11 -0.53 0.93
CA PHE A 32 14.09 -1.46 0.33
C PHE A 32 13.86 -1.59 -1.18
N PRO A 33 14.02 -0.49 -1.95
CA PRO A 33 13.74 -0.49 -3.37
C PRO A 33 14.79 -1.28 -4.15
N THR A 34 14.33 -2.08 -5.11
CA THR A 34 15.17 -2.68 -6.16
C THR A 34 14.95 -1.93 -7.46
N ARG A 35 16.04 -1.49 -8.12
CA ARG A 35 15.96 -0.75 -9.39
C ARG A 35 15.79 -1.67 -10.60
N ALA A 36 16.47 -2.81 -10.60
CA ALA A 36 16.40 -3.77 -11.68
C ALA A 36 15.05 -4.50 -11.68
N LEU A 37 14.35 -4.49 -12.81
CA LEU A 37 13.14 -5.29 -13.02
C LEU A 37 13.54 -6.72 -13.34
N ALA A 38 13.18 -7.68 -12.49
CA ALA A 38 13.45 -9.10 -12.70
C ALA A 38 12.56 -9.69 -13.81
N SER A 39 11.35 -9.16 -14.00
CA SER A 39 10.41 -9.61 -15.01
C SER A 39 9.49 -8.47 -15.48
N THR A 40 8.79 -8.69 -16.60
CA THR A 40 7.84 -7.75 -17.19
C THR A 40 6.52 -8.47 -17.50
N PRO A 41 5.39 -7.75 -17.67
CA PRO A 41 4.13 -8.40 -18.05
C PRO A 41 4.22 -9.25 -19.31
N ALA A 42 5.07 -8.88 -20.27
CA ALA A 42 5.31 -9.64 -21.50
C ALA A 42 5.87 -11.04 -21.21
N SER A 43 6.80 -11.17 -20.25
CA SER A 43 7.38 -12.46 -19.87
C SER A 43 6.35 -13.40 -19.17
N HIS A 44 5.23 -12.83 -18.71
CA HIS A 44 4.10 -13.57 -18.13
C HIS A 44 2.93 -13.76 -19.11
N GLY A 45 3.09 -13.38 -20.40
CA GLY A 45 2.05 -13.48 -21.42
C GLY A 45 0.82 -12.59 -21.17
N LEU A 46 1.01 -11.48 -20.44
CA LEU A 46 -0.05 -10.57 -20.07
C LEU A 46 -0.19 -9.42 -21.08
N ALA A 47 -1.42 -9.07 -21.44
CA ALA A 47 -1.70 -7.86 -22.20
C ALA A 47 -1.57 -6.64 -21.30
N PHE A 48 -0.76 -5.65 -21.67
CA PHE A 48 -0.49 -4.48 -20.86
C PHE A 48 -0.27 -3.20 -21.66
N GLU A 49 -0.27 -2.10 -20.94
CA GLU A 49 0.09 -0.75 -21.40
C GLU A 49 1.17 -0.22 -20.47
N ASP A 50 2.29 0.27 -21.02
CA ASP A 50 3.30 0.95 -20.23
C ASP A 50 2.77 2.29 -19.71
N LEU A 51 2.97 2.53 -18.42
CA LEU A 51 2.58 3.77 -17.78
C LEU A 51 3.80 4.64 -17.47
N SER A 52 3.70 5.91 -17.83
CA SER A 52 4.60 6.99 -17.42
C SER A 52 3.77 8.11 -16.85
N LEU A 53 3.73 8.21 -15.51
CA LEU A 53 2.83 9.12 -14.81
C LEU A 53 3.64 10.25 -14.15
N ALA A 54 3.21 11.49 -14.33
CA ALA A 54 3.76 12.62 -13.60
C ALA A 54 2.97 12.87 -12.32
N THR A 55 3.67 12.95 -11.18
CA THR A 55 3.09 13.36 -9.91
C THR A 55 2.92 14.88 -9.85
N ALA A 56 2.16 15.37 -8.85
CA ALA A 56 1.94 16.83 -8.68
C ALA A 56 3.25 17.60 -8.40
N ASP A 57 4.27 16.96 -7.88
CA ASP A 57 5.59 17.52 -7.61
C ASP A 57 6.63 17.17 -8.70
N GLY A 58 6.18 16.71 -9.88
CA GLY A 58 6.99 16.54 -11.08
C GLY A 58 7.79 15.23 -11.16
N VAL A 59 7.68 14.34 -10.18
CA VAL A 59 8.34 13.03 -10.22
C VAL A 59 7.68 12.13 -11.25
N ARG A 60 8.48 11.42 -12.05
CA ARG A 60 7.99 10.49 -13.07
C ARG A 60 7.96 9.08 -12.53
N LEU A 61 6.76 8.49 -12.49
CA LEU A 61 6.54 7.11 -12.10
C LEU A 61 6.44 6.21 -13.32
N ARG A 62 6.87 4.95 -13.15
CA ARG A 62 6.84 3.90 -14.17
C ARG A 62 6.12 2.67 -13.65
N GLY A 63 5.45 1.97 -14.54
CA GLY A 63 4.74 0.74 -14.25
C GLY A 63 3.83 0.34 -15.40
N TRP A 64 2.78 -0.41 -15.10
CA TRP A 64 1.91 -0.99 -16.11
C TRP A 64 0.44 -0.90 -15.71
N ARG A 65 -0.41 -0.76 -16.73
CA ARG A 65 -1.79 -1.19 -16.67
C ARG A 65 -1.87 -2.56 -17.32
N ILE A 66 -2.11 -3.59 -16.53
CA ILE A 66 -2.28 -4.97 -17.00
C ILE A 66 -3.78 -5.18 -17.21
N ARG A 67 -4.18 -5.54 -18.44
CA ARG A 67 -5.59 -5.59 -18.82
C ARG A 67 -6.25 -6.87 -18.39
N GLY A 68 -7.38 -6.74 -17.69
CA GLY A 68 -8.26 -7.85 -17.33
C GLY A 68 -9.16 -8.30 -18.47
N ALA A 69 -9.75 -9.47 -18.31
CA ALA A 69 -10.74 -10.01 -19.26
C ALA A 69 -12.13 -9.34 -19.14
N GLY A 70 -12.32 -8.50 -18.15
CA GLY A 70 -13.58 -7.73 -17.98
C GLY A 70 -13.83 -6.82 -19.17
N ARG A 71 -15.08 -6.77 -19.64
CA ARG A 71 -15.45 -5.98 -20.82
C ARG A 71 -16.43 -4.87 -20.46
N GLY A 72 -16.23 -3.70 -21.08
CA GLY A 72 -17.15 -2.56 -20.99
C GLY A 72 -17.35 -2.01 -19.59
N SER A 73 -18.57 -1.72 -19.22
CA SER A 73 -18.96 -1.10 -17.94
C SER A 73 -18.77 -2.00 -16.71
N GLU A 74 -18.54 -3.29 -16.89
CA GLU A 74 -18.31 -4.24 -15.79
C GLU A 74 -16.84 -4.35 -15.37
N SER A 75 -15.89 -3.86 -16.18
CA SER A 75 -14.46 -3.86 -15.85
C SER A 75 -14.18 -2.94 -14.66
N ARG A 76 -13.47 -3.47 -13.64
CA ARG A 76 -12.99 -2.70 -12.49
C ARG A 76 -11.49 -2.50 -12.58
N ALA A 77 -11.03 -1.30 -12.21
CA ALA A 77 -9.62 -1.04 -12.00
C ALA A 77 -9.21 -1.45 -10.58
N LEU A 78 -8.09 -2.14 -10.45
CA LEU A 78 -7.40 -2.38 -9.18
C LEU A 78 -6.15 -1.52 -9.13
N LEU A 79 -6.08 -0.58 -8.20
CA LEU A 79 -4.84 0.14 -7.91
C LEU A 79 -4.06 -0.68 -6.90
N PHE A 80 -2.96 -1.27 -7.34
CA PHE A 80 -2.17 -2.17 -6.51
C PHE A 80 -0.95 -1.43 -5.94
N PHE A 81 -0.98 -1.19 -4.62
CA PHE A 81 0.09 -0.60 -3.83
C PHE A 81 0.89 -1.69 -3.15
N HIS A 82 2.12 -1.92 -3.62
CA HIS A 82 3.00 -2.99 -3.15
C HIS A 82 3.67 -2.66 -1.80
N GLY A 83 4.26 -3.68 -1.18
CA GLY A 83 5.00 -3.55 0.07
C GLY A 83 6.31 -2.77 -0.08
N ASN A 84 7.07 -2.66 1.01
CA ASN A 84 8.25 -1.80 1.09
C ASN A 84 9.51 -2.33 0.39
N ALA A 85 9.52 -3.57 -0.07
CA ALA A 85 10.69 -4.20 -0.70
C ALA A 85 10.44 -4.59 -2.16
N GLY A 86 11.51 -4.62 -2.95
CA GLY A 86 11.47 -5.05 -4.35
C GLY A 86 10.97 -3.96 -5.31
N ASN A 87 10.19 -4.36 -6.30
CA ASN A 87 9.52 -3.51 -7.28
C ASN A 87 8.31 -4.21 -7.90
N VAL A 88 7.64 -3.57 -8.85
CA VAL A 88 6.45 -4.13 -9.51
C VAL A 88 6.73 -5.41 -10.29
N GLY A 89 7.96 -5.67 -10.73
CA GLY A 89 8.35 -6.92 -11.39
C GLY A 89 8.18 -8.15 -10.49
N ASP A 90 8.32 -7.98 -9.18
CA ASP A 90 8.17 -9.04 -8.18
C ASP A 90 6.68 -9.37 -7.89
N ARG A 91 5.75 -8.60 -8.43
CA ARG A 91 4.29 -8.72 -8.18
C ARG A 91 3.52 -9.32 -9.35
N LEU A 92 4.20 -9.70 -10.44
CA LEU A 92 3.56 -10.12 -11.67
C LEU A 92 2.83 -11.47 -11.56
N ASP A 93 3.30 -12.40 -10.74
CA ASP A 93 2.57 -13.67 -10.50
C ASP A 93 1.22 -13.40 -9.85
N ARG A 94 1.17 -12.53 -8.83
CA ARG A 94 -0.09 -12.12 -8.22
C ARG A 94 -0.94 -11.33 -9.20
N ALA A 95 -0.36 -10.38 -9.93
CA ALA A 95 -1.08 -9.58 -10.93
C ALA A 95 -1.72 -10.48 -11.99
N ARG A 96 -1.03 -11.54 -12.43
CA ARG A 96 -1.58 -12.53 -13.37
C ARG A 96 -2.84 -13.19 -12.82
N ILE A 97 -2.84 -13.61 -11.55
CA ILE A 97 -4.03 -14.23 -10.93
C ILE A 97 -5.17 -13.20 -10.83
N LEU A 98 -4.91 -11.97 -10.39
CA LEU A 98 -5.89 -10.90 -10.30
C LEU A 98 -6.54 -10.59 -11.65
N VAL A 99 -5.77 -10.58 -12.71
CA VAL A 99 -6.23 -10.33 -14.08
C VAL A 99 -7.02 -11.52 -14.63
N GLN A 100 -6.47 -12.73 -14.53
CA GLN A 100 -7.04 -13.92 -15.19
C GLN A 100 -8.24 -14.48 -14.43
N ARG A 101 -8.17 -14.50 -13.10
CA ARG A 101 -9.22 -15.08 -12.26
C ARG A 101 -10.34 -14.06 -11.94
N LEU A 102 -9.96 -12.83 -11.60
CA LEU A 102 -10.91 -11.82 -11.13
C LEU A 102 -11.31 -10.80 -12.21
N GLY A 103 -10.70 -10.87 -13.39
CA GLY A 103 -11.03 -10.01 -14.54
C GLY A 103 -10.68 -8.52 -14.32
N LEU A 104 -9.82 -8.20 -13.35
CA LEU A 104 -9.49 -6.82 -12.98
C LEU A 104 -8.45 -6.22 -13.93
N ASP A 105 -8.62 -4.93 -14.27
CA ASP A 105 -7.56 -4.13 -14.86
C ASP A 105 -6.62 -3.66 -13.75
N VAL A 106 -5.40 -4.17 -13.71
CA VAL A 106 -4.47 -3.90 -12.61
C VAL A 106 -3.53 -2.75 -12.98
N PHE A 107 -3.57 -1.67 -12.21
CA PHE A 107 -2.60 -0.58 -12.24
C PHE A 107 -1.50 -0.91 -11.24
N LEU A 108 -0.39 -1.40 -11.74
CA LEU A 108 0.79 -1.82 -10.98
C LEU A 108 1.94 -0.87 -11.32
N VAL A 109 2.18 0.11 -10.44
CA VAL A 109 3.12 1.21 -10.68
C VAL A 109 4.10 1.30 -9.52
N ASP A 110 5.39 1.38 -9.83
CA ASP A 110 6.45 1.59 -8.84
C ASP A 110 6.32 2.97 -8.18
N TYR A 111 6.44 3.00 -6.86
CA TYR A 111 6.62 4.25 -6.14
C TYR A 111 7.91 4.96 -6.57
N ARG A 112 7.97 6.25 -6.29
CA ARG A 112 9.22 7.02 -6.44
C ARG A 112 10.38 6.29 -5.77
N GLY A 113 11.50 6.19 -6.48
CA GLY A 113 12.69 5.51 -5.99
C GLY A 113 12.71 4.00 -6.20
N TYR A 114 11.61 3.36 -6.62
CA TYR A 114 11.52 1.93 -6.92
C TYR A 114 11.57 1.70 -8.43
N GLY A 115 12.07 0.53 -8.84
CA GLY A 115 12.14 0.09 -10.24
C GLY A 115 12.69 1.19 -11.15
N ALA A 116 11.93 1.53 -12.19
CA ALA A 116 12.26 2.57 -13.15
C ALA A 116 11.68 3.96 -12.79
N SER A 117 10.99 4.12 -11.66
CA SER A 117 10.46 5.41 -11.18
C SER A 117 11.56 6.31 -10.67
N GLU A 118 11.42 7.62 -10.91
CA GLU A 118 12.35 8.66 -10.46
C GLU A 118 12.20 8.96 -8.96
N GLY A 119 13.07 9.81 -8.42
CA GLY A 119 13.00 10.35 -7.07
C GLY A 119 13.46 9.39 -5.97
N SER A 120 13.03 9.67 -4.75
CA SER A 120 13.33 8.90 -3.55
C SER A 120 12.08 8.74 -2.68
N PRO A 121 11.89 7.59 -2.00
CA PRO A 121 10.68 7.33 -1.25
C PRO A 121 10.58 8.19 0.01
N SER A 122 9.38 8.59 0.34
CA SER A 122 8.97 9.23 1.58
C SER A 122 7.47 9.07 1.76
N GLU A 123 6.96 9.21 2.96
CA GLU A 123 5.52 9.07 3.24
C GLU A 123 4.68 9.98 2.35
N ASP A 124 4.91 11.29 2.40
CA ASP A 124 4.20 12.26 1.56
C ASP A 124 4.38 11.99 0.06
N GLY A 125 5.58 11.52 -0.31
CA GLY A 125 5.89 11.14 -1.69
C GLY A 125 5.01 10.00 -2.17
N LEU A 126 4.94 8.90 -1.42
CA LEU A 126 4.11 7.74 -1.77
C LEU A 126 2.61 8.10 -1.85
N TYR A 127 2.14 9.01 -1.00
CA TYR A 127 0.76 9.52 -1.09
C TYR A 127 0.49 10.33 -2.37
N ARG A 128 1.46 11.14 -2.82
CA ARG A 128 1.38 11.83 -4.12
C ARG A 128 1.42 10.86 -5.29
N ASP A 129 2.24 9.82 -5.18
CA ASP A 129 2.32 8.75 -6.17
C ASP A 129 0.97 8.03 -6.33
N ALA A 130 0.33 7.68 -5.21
CA ALA A 130 -0.98 7.05 -5.21
C ALA A 130 -2.06 7.92 -5.88
N ARG A 131 -2.06 9.23 -5.61
CA ARG A 131 -2.99 10.16 -6.28
C ARG A 131 -2.74 10.26 -7.78
N ALA A 132 -1.47 10.19 -8.23
CA ALA A 132 -1.15 10.15 -9.65
C ALA A 132 -1.65 8.87 -10.33
N ILE A 133 -1.53 7.72 -9.65
CA ILE A 133 -2.04 6.43 -10.14
C ILE A 133 -3.57 6.44 -10.19
N HIS A 134 -4.25 6.97 -9.16
CA HIS A 134 -5.70 7.12 -9.15
C HIS A 134 -6.16 8.01 -10.31
N ARG A 135 -5.55 9.18 -10.51
CA ARG A 135 -5.84 10.07 -11.63
C ARG A 135 -5.68 9.36 -12.97
N ALA A 136 -4.62 8.58 -13.16
CA ALA A 136 -4.38 7.82 -14.39
C ALA A 136 -5.48 6.79 -14.68
N ALA A 137 -6.05 6.17 -13.66
CA ALA A 137 -7.21 5.28 -13.82
C ALA A 137 -8.47 6.08 -14.17
N ARG A 138 -8.70 7.24 -13.55
CA ARG A 138 -9.83 8.15 -13.88
C ARG A 138 -9.78 8.62 -15.33
N GLU A 139 -8.60 9.05 -15.80
CA GLU A 139 -8.37 9.50 -17.17
C GLU A 139 -8.61 8.40 -18.21
N ARG A 140 -8.47 7.13 -17.80
CA ARG A 140 -8.77 5.94 -18.62
C ARG A 140 -10.25 5.49 -18.51
N GLY A 141 -11.11 6.33 -17.95
CA GLY A 141 -12.55 6.14 -17.92
C GLY A 141 -13.08 5.25 -16.79
N PHE A 142 -12.24 4.93 -15.76
CA PHE A 142 -12.74 4.24 -14.58
C PHE A 142 -13.39 5.25 -13.63
N ALA A 143 -14.73 5.17 -13.49
CA ALA A 143 -15.46 5.93 -12.48
C ALA A 143 -15.06 5.48 -11.06
N PRO A 144 -15.17 6.32 -10.01
CA PRO A 144 -14.79 5.94 -8.64
C PRO A 144 -15.43 4.62 -8.19
N GLU A 145 -16.67 4.37 -8.58
CA GLU A 145 -17.45 3.18 -8.26
C GLU A 145 -16.91 1.91 -8.93
N ARG A 146 -15.91 2.06 -9.81
CA ARG A 146 -15.21 0.97 -10.49
C ARG A 146 -13.73 0.88 -10.11
N ILE A 147 -13.27 1.72 -9.19
CA ILE A 147 -11.88 1.69 -8.69
C ILE A 147 -11.84 0.96 -7.36
N VAL A 148 -11.13 -0.16 -7.31
CA VAL A 148 -10.79 -0.88 -6.08
C VAL A 148 -9.35 -0.53 -5.72
N VAL A 149 -9.13 -0.21 -4.46
CA VAL A 149 -7.80 0.12 -3.95
C VAL A 149 -7.28 -1.07 -3.14
N PHE A 150 -6.11 -1.56 -3.48
CA PHE A 150 -5.46 -2.67 -2.78
C PHE A 150 -4.07 -2.28 -2.31
N GLY A 151 -3.77 -2.56 -1.04
CA GLY A 151 -2.45 -2.35 -0.47
C GLY A 151 -1.97 -3.51 0.37
N GLU A 152 -0.74 -3.95 0.11
CA GLU A 152 -0.04 -4.96 0.91
C GLU A 152 1.01 -4.31 1.82
N SER A 153 1.07 -4.67 3.09
CA SER A 153 2.08 -4.21 4.04
C SER A 153 2.18 -2.67 4.05
N LEU A 154 3.34 -2.07 3.72
CA LEU A 154 3.50 -0.61 3.57
C LEU A 154 2.45 -0.03 2.62
N GLY A 155 2.15 -0.72 1.53
CA GLY A 155 1.12 -0.31 0.58
C GLY A 155 -0.28 -0.21 1.18
N SER A 156 -0.56 -0.90 2.29
CA SER A 156 -1.83 -0.75 3.01
C SER A 156 -2.01 0.66 3.55
N ALA A 157 -0.93 1.31 3.99
CA ALA A 157 -0.99 2.68 4.47
C ALA A 157 -1.17 3.69 3.32
N VAL A 158 -0.56 3.41 2.17
CA VAL A 158 -0.77 4.20 0.95
C VAL A 158 -2.23 4.08 0.49
N ALA A 159 -2.77 2.87 0.53
CA ALA A 159 -4.16 2.58 0.18
C ALA A 159 -5.16 3.27 1.12
N VAL A 160 -4.88 3.25 2.44
CA VAL A 160 -5.69 3.95 3.45
C VAL A 160 -5.69 5.46 3.22
N ASP A 161 -4.53 6.08 2.97
CA ASP A 161 -4.44 7.51 2.70
C ASP A 161 -5.24 7.90 1.46
N LEU A 162 -5.08 7.13 0.37
CA LEU A 162 -5.80 7.37 -0.87
C LEU A 162 -7.32 7.23 -0.67
N ALA A 163 -7.78 6.15 -0.06
CA ALA A 163 -9.22 5.91 0.16
C ALA A 163 -9.86 6.91 1.16
N GLY A 164 -9.04 7.58 1.98
CA GLY A 164 -9.48 8.66 2.86
C GLY A 164 -9.64 10.00 2.14
N SER A 165 -9.00 10.19 0.99
CA SER A 165 -9.01 11.45 0.21
C SER A 165 -9.72 11.34 -1.13
N GLU A 166 -9.82 10.13 -1.71
CA GLU A 166 -10.39 9.89 -3.02
C GLU A 166 -11.51 8.83 -2.94
N ALA A 167 -12.57 9.02 -3.69
CA ALA A 167 -13.65 8.05 -3.74
C ALA A 167 -13.23 6.78 -4.47
N CYS A 168 -13.61 5.62 -3.92
CA CYS A 168 -13.36 4.31 -4.51
C CYS A 168 -14.53 3.34 -4.23
N ALA A 169 -14.63 2.27 -5.02
CA ALA A 169 -15.64 1.22 -4.86
C ALA A 169 -15.40 0.38 -3.60
N GLY A 170 -14.14 0.16 -3.26
CA GLY A 170 -13.77 -0.65 -2.10
C GLY A 170 -12.26 -0.61 -1.83
N LEU A 171 -11.90 -0.97 -0.61
CA LEU A 171 -10.53 -0.99 -0.10
C LEU A 171 -10.17 -2.39 0.39
N ILE A 172 -9.04 -2.92 -0.07
CA ILE A 172 -8.53 -4.23 0.35
C ILE A 172 -7.17 -4.00 1.00
N LEU A 173 -7.01 -4.44 2.23
CA LEU A 173 -5.80 -4.27 3.04
C LEU A 173 -5.25 -5.65 3.40
N GLU A 174 -4.04 -5.94 2.95
CA GLU A 174 -3.34 -7.18 3.26
C GLU A 174 -2.18 -6.92 4.18
N THR A 175 -2.07 -7.74 5.24
CA THR A 175 -1.07 -7.60 6.30
C THR A 175 -0.92 -6.16 6.79
N PRO A 176 -2.05 -5.44 7.07
CA PRO A 176 -2.02 -4.05 7.45
C PRO A 176 -1.54 -3.88 8.89
N PHE A 177 -1.02 -2.69 9.18
CA PHE A 177 -0.53 -2.29 10.50
C PHE A 177 -1.21 -0.99 10.97
N LEU A 178 -1.11 -0.68 12.26
CA LEU A 178 -1.71 0.53 12.85
C LEU A 178 -0.98 1.81 12.46
N SER A 179 0.35 1.80 12.61
CA SER A 179 1.25 2.91 12.24
C SER A 179 2.71 2.46 12.31
N ILE A 180 3.63 3.21 11.68
CA ILE A 180 5.07 2.94 11.83
C ILE A 180 5.52 3.07 13.29
N ALA A 181 4.96 3.98 14.05
CA ALA A 181 5.27 4.08 15.48
C ALA A 181 4.82 2.83 16.27
N ALA A 182 3.71 2.19 15.87
CA ALA A 182 3.27 0.92 16.46
C ALA A 182 4.21 -0.22 16.08
N MET A 183 4.63 -0.28 14.80
CA MET A 183 5.61 -1.25 14.30
C MET A 183 6.97 -1.09 14.98
N ALA A 184 7.43 0.17 15.13
CA ALA A 184 8.69 0.44 15.82
C ALA A 184 8.66 -0.02 17.28
N ARG A 185 7.56 0.16 17.99
CA ARG A 185 7.43 -0.35 19.38
C ARG A 185 7.48 -1.87 19.46
N GLU A 186 6.96 -2.56 18.46
CA GLU A 186 6.97 -4.03 18.39
C GLU A 186 8.38 -4.57 18.18
N HIS A 187 9.10 -4.00 17.19
CA HIS A 187 10.39 -4.53 16.75
C HIS A 187 11.61 -3.86 17.42
N TYR A 188 11.44 -2.61 17.86
CA TYR A 188 12.51 -1.77 18.41
C TYR A 188 12.04 -1.05 19.68
N PRO A 189 11.70 -1.78 20.76
CA PRO A 189 11.10 -1.21 21.96
C PRO A 189 11.97 -0.15 22.66
N PHE A 190 13.27 -0.12 22.33
CA PHE A 190 14.22 0.86 22.88
C PHE A 190 14.29 2.16 22.09
N VAL A 191 13.62 2.23 20.90
CA VAL A 191 13.60 3.44 20.09
C VAL A 191 12.45 4.34 20.53
N PRO A 192 12.73 5.54 21.06
CA PRO A 192 11.67 6.46 21.42
C PRO A 192 10.83 6.87 20.20
N GLY A 193 9.50 6.82 20.34
CA GLY A 193 8.58 7.08 19.22
C GLY A 193 8.71 8.46 18.58
N PHE A 194 9.26 9.48 19.29
CA PHE A 194 9.51 10.80 18.74
C PHE A 194 10.66 10.86 17.73
N LEU A 195 11.50 9.82 17.68
CA LEU A 195 12.55 9.68 16.67
C LEU A 195 12.03 9.14 15.36
N VAL A 196 10.83 8.55 15.35
CA VAL A 196 10.18 8.00 14.15
C VAL A 196 9.48 9.15 13.42
N ARG A 197 10.00 9.52 12.26
CA ARG A 197 9.49 10.63 11.44
C ARG A 197 8.28 10.21 10.60
N SER A 198 8.38 9.07 9.92
CA SER A 198 7.30 8.52 9.10
C SER A 198 6.20 7.96 9.98
N ARG A 199 4.99 8.40 9.76
CA ARG A 199 3.85 8.02 10.61
C ARG A 199 3.10 6.83 10.03
N TYR A 200 2.73 6.91 8.76
CA TYR A 200 1.82 5.95 8.12
C TYR A 200 0.70 5.53 9.07
N ASP A 201 0.02 6.56 9.62
CA ASP A 201 -0.95 6.39 10.71
C ASP A 201 -2.30 5.92 10.16
N ASN A 202 -2.40 4.61 9.93
CA ASN A 202 -3.63 3.98 9.46
C ASN A 202 -4.74 4.06 10.51
N ALA A 203 -4.38 3.95 11.79
CA ALA A 203 -5.35 3.99 12.90
C ALA A 203 -6.10 5.31 12.94
N ALA A 204 -5.41 6.43 12.72
CA ALA A 204 -6.04 7.74 12.70
C ALA A 204 -6.94 7.95 11.46
N LYS A 205 -6.57 7.35 10.30
CA LYS A 205 -7.24 7.60 9.02
C LYS A 205 -8.41 6.66 8.74
N ILE A 206 -8.34 5.39 9.19
CA ILE A 206 -9.30 4.35 8.80
C ILE A 206 -10.73 4.65 9.21
N ALA A 207 -10.93 5.37 10.33
CA ALA A 207 -12.24 5.72 10.87
C ALA A 207 -13.06 6.65 9.96
N SER A 208 -12.42 7.40 9.06
CA SER A 208 -13.07 8.29 8.11
C SER A 208 -13.51 7.61 6.80
N ILE A 209 -12.99 6.41 6.51
CA ILE A 209 -13.22 5.72 5.23
C ILE A 209 -14.57 5.01 5.25
N ARG A 210 -15.49 5.41 4.37
CA ARG A 210 -16.84 4.83 4.25
C ARG A 210 -16.95 3.72 3.22
N ALA A 211 -16.02 3.64 2.26
CA ALA A 211 -15.99 2.57 1.28
C ALA A 211 -15.98 1.18 1.96
N PRO A 212 -16.60 0.15 1.37
CA PRO A 212 -16.47 -1.23 1.84
C PRO A 212 -15.01 -1.66 1.96
N LYS A 213 -14.69 -2.45 2.99
CA LYS A 213 -13.32 -2.85 3.29
C LYS A 213 -13.19 -4.35 3.49
N LEU A 214 -12.14 -4.94 2.91
CA LEU A 214 -11.68 -6.31 3.19
C LEU A 214 -10.30 -6.24 3.85
N PHE A 215 -10.18 -6.86 5.02
CA PHE A 215 -8.93 -7.03 5.75
C PHE A 215 -8.47 -8.48 5.61
N LEU A 216 -7.27 -8.67 5.09
CA LEU A 216 -6.59 -9.96 4.92
C LEU A 216 -5.41 -9.97 5.89
N VAL A 217 -5.55 -10.72 6.98
CA VAL A 217 -4.58 -10.73 8.08
C VAL A 217 -3.90 -12.09 8.14
N ALA A 218 -2.58 -12.13 7.99
CA ALA A 218 -1.82 -13.35 8.12
C ALA A 218 -1.71 -13.76 9.61
N GLU A 219 -2.05 -15.02 9.92
CA GLU A 219 -2.13 -15.49 11.32
C GLU A 219 -0.77 -15.51 12.01
N ARG A 220 0.30 -15.89 11.25
CA ARG A 220 1.67 -16.05 11.77
C ARG A 220 2.61 -14.96 11.22
N ASP A 221 2.09 -13.78 11.04
CA ASP A 221 2.88 -12.64 10.55
C ASP A 221 3.89 -12.20 11.60
N ALA A 222 5.18 -12.38 11.28
CA ALA A 222 6.29 -11.95 12.13
C ALA A 222 6.75 -10.51 11.83
N VAL A 223 6.26 -9.90 10.75
CA VAL A 223 6.60 -8.52 10.35
C VAL A 223 5.53 -7.55 10.84
N ALA A 224 4.28 -7.77 10.45
CA ALA A 224 3.13 -7.00 10.94
C ALA A 224 2.22 -7.94 11.75
N PRO A 225 2.45 -8.09 13.08
CA PRO A 225 1.72 -9.03 13.89
C PRO A 225 0.20 -8.96 13.69
N ALA A 226 -0.45 -10.11 13.64
CA ALA A 226 -1.89 -10.24 13.31
C ALA A 226 -2.78 -9.29 14.13
N ASP A 227 -2.39 -8.99 15.36
CA ASP A 227 -3.11 -8.06 16.26
C ASP A 227 -3.16 -6.63 15.72
N GLN A 228 -2.15 -6.19 14.97
CA GLN A 228 -2.15 -4.87 14.33
C GLN A 228 -3.29 -4.78 13.30
N GLY A 229 -3.41 -5.79 12.44
CA GLY A 229 -4.48 -5.87 11.44
C GLY A 229 -5.88 -6.02 12.06
N ARG A 230 -6.01 -6.85 13.10
CA ARG A 230 -7.26 -7.03 13.84
C ARG A 230 -7.72 -5.74 14.52
N ARG A 231 -6.83 -5.04 15.20
CA ARG A 231 -7.14 -3.74 15.83
C ARG A 231 -7.49 -2.67 14.82
N LEU A 232 -6.80 -2.66 13.65
CA LEU A 232 -7.15 -1.74 12.57
C LEU A 232 -8.55 -2.05 12.01
N TYR A 233 -8.90 -3.33 11.88
CA TYR A 233 -10.25 -3.74 11.52
C TYR A 233 -11.29 -3.24 12.54
N GLU A 234 -11.02 -3.35 13.84
CA GLU A 234 -11.94 -2.86 14.88
C GLU A 234 -12.23 -1.37 14.75
N LEU A 235 -11.20 -0.56 14.46
CA LEU A 235 -11.30 0.89 14.30
C LEU A 235 -12.04 1.31 13.01
N ALA A 236 -12.09 0.44 12.01
CA ALA A 236 -12.74 0.75 10.73
C ALA A 236 -14.27 0.75 10.87
N PRO A 237 -15.00 1.72 10.27
CA PRO A 237 -16.45 1.67 10.22
C PRO A 237 -16.94 0.59 9.23
N ALA A 238 -18.17 0.12 9.43
CA ALA A 238 -18.85 -0.75 8.45
C ALA A 238 -19.10 0.00 7.13
N PRO A 239 -19.26 -0.72 5.98
CA PRO A 239 -19.16 -2.17 5.86
C PRO A 239 -17.70 -2.64 5.82
N LYS A 240 -17.41 -3.72 6.53
CA LYS A 240 -16.07 -4.30 6.63
C LYS A 240 -16.12 -5.81 6.82
N THR A 241 -15.14 -6.50 6.26
CA THR A 241 -14.95 -7.95 6.40
C THR A 241 -13.52 -8.23 6.84
N LEU A 242 -13.34 -9.20 7.72
CA LEU A 242 -12.05 -9.69 8.16
C LEU A 242 -11.90 -11.15 7.75
N TYR A 243 -10.81 -11.46 7.07
CA TYR A 243 -10.35 -12.83 6.88
C TYR A 243 -8.94 -12.99 7.46
N VAL A 244 -8.84 -13.83 8.47
CA VAL A 244 -7.55 -14.26 9.02
C VAL A 244 -7.12 -15.49 8.27
N ILE A 245 -5.95 -15.42 7.65
CA ILE A 245 -5.41 -16.47 6.77
C ILE A 245 -4.66 -17.48 7.64
N PRO A 246 -5.21 -18.70 7.87
CA PRO A 246 -4.62 -19.65 8.80
C PRO A 246 -3.23 -20.07 8.34
N GLY A 247 -2.27 -20.08 9.27
CA GLY A 247 -0.88 -20.50 9.03
C GLY A 247 -0.03 -19.60 8.17
N ALA A 248 -0.58 -18.56 7.54
CA ALA A 248 0.14 -17.64 6.67
C ALA A 248 1.10 -16.73 7.44
N GLY A 249 2.27 -16.50 6.88
CA GLY A 249 3.21 -15.45 7.24
C GLY A 249 3.01 -14.19 6.41
N HIS A 250 3.94 -13.23 6.55
CA HIS A 250 3.83 -11.90 5.92
C HIS A 250 3.81 -11.94 4.38
N ASN A 251 4.61 -12.82 3.78
CA ASN A 251 4.89 -12.80 2.34
C ASN A 251 4.24 -13.95 1.56
N ASP A 252 3.53 -14.85 2.21
CA ASP A 252 2.97 -16.06 1.59
C ASP A 252 1.43 -16.14 1.68
N THR A 253 0.76 -15.05 1.95
CA THR A 253 -0.67 -14.91 2.20
C THR A 253 -1.54 -15.63 1.18
N TYR A 254 -1.39 -15.32 -0.12
CA TYR A 254 -2.21 -15.91 -1.17
C TYR A 254 -1.80 -17.35 -1.51
N ALA A 255 -0.53 -17.71 -1.29
CA ALA A 255 -0.05 -19.06 -1.50
C ALA A 255 -0.57 -20.00 -0.40
N THR A 256 -0.41 -19.61 0.87
CA THR A 256 -0.89 -20.37 2.04
C THR A 256 -2.42 -20.36 2.13
N GLY A 257 -3.06 -19.23 1.88
CA GLY A 257 -4.52 -19.10 1.92
C GLY A 257 -5.24 -19.81 0.78
N GLY A 258 -4.54 -20.07 -0.32
CA GLY A 258 -5.01 -20.87 -1.43
C GLY A 258 -6.38 -20.44 -1.97
N GLU A 259 -7.23 -21.44 -2.26
CA GLU A 259 -8.56 -21.19 -2.85
C GLU A 259 -9.46 -20.34 -1.94
N THR A 260 -9.37 -20.49 -0.62
CA THR A 260 -10.21 -19.73 0.32
C THR A 260 -9.84 -18.24 0.28
N TYR A 261 -8.56 -17.90 0.19
CA TYR A 261 -8.10 -16.53 0.03
C TYR A 261 -8.74 -15.85 -1.20
N TRP A 262 -8.74 -16.54 -2.35
CA TRP A 262 -9.30 -16.01 -3.58
C TRP A 262 -10.83 -15.91 -3.55
N ARG A 263 -11.51 -16.84 -2.85
CA ARG A 263 -12.96 -16.74 -2.64
C ARG A 263 -13.35 -15.51 -1.80
N GLU A 264 -12.53 -15.11 -0.82
CA GLU A 264 -12.80 -13.88 -0.07
C GLU A 264 -12.68 -12.64 -0.95
N TRP A 265 -11.72 -12.61 -1.89
CA TRP A 265 -11.65 -11.58 -2.91
C TRP A 265 -12.91 -11.55 -3.79
N GLU A 266 -13.31 -12.70 -4.29
CA GLU A 266 -14.50 -12.84 -5.15
C GLU A 266 -15.77 -12.37 -4.44
N ARG A 267 -15.98 -12.80 -3.19
CA ARG A 267 -17.11 -12.38 -2.35
C ARG A 267 -17.12 -10.88 -2.14
N PHE A 268 -15.98 -10.32 -1.80
CA PHE A 268 -15.85 -8.89 -1.59
C PHE A 268 -16.16 -8.10 -2.88
N LEU A 269 -15.56 -8.47 -3.99
CA LEU A 269 -15.81 -7.80 -5.27
C LEU A 269 -17.26 -7.91 -5.72
N ALA A 270 -17.92 -9.04 -5.45
CA ALA A 270 -19.34 -9.26 -5.75
C ALA A 270 -20.26 -8.42 -4.85
N SER A 271 -19.83 -8.08 -3.64
CA SER A 271 -20.59 -7.24 -2.71
C SER A 271 -20.52 -5.73 -3.02
N LEU A 272 -19.55 -5.31 -3.86
CA LEU A 272 -19.40 -3.90 -4.22
C LEU A 272 -20.52 -3.42 -5.14
N PRO A 273 -20.93 -2.14 -5.03
CA PRO A 273 -21.92 -1.57 -5.93
C PRO A 273 -21.58 -1.81 -7.40
N ARG A 274 -22.57 -2.22 -8.19
CA ARG A 274 -22.41 -2.28 -9.64
C ARG A 274 -22.51 -0.86 -10.19
N SER A 275 -21.63 -0.50 -11.11
CA SER A 275 -21.77 0.75 -11.84
C SER A 275 -23.09 0.71 -12.60
N GLN A 276 -23.99 1.65 -12.31
CA GLN A 276 -25.11 1.87 -13.20
C GLN A 276 -24.51 2.39 -14.52
N ALA A 277 -24.80 1.72 -15.62
CA ALA A 277 -24.49 2.29 -16.93
C ALA A 277 -25.20 3.65 -17.02
N PRO A 278 -24.55 4.69 -17.56
CA PRO A 278 -25.26 5.93 -17.87
C PRO A 278 -26.42 5.59 -18.81
N PRO A 279 -27.57 6.23 -18.59
CA PRO A 279 -28.75 6.03 -19.44
C PRO A 279 -28.49 6.32 -20.90
#